data_e3a9cca097f5efd9598bc06e7d062a66
#
_entry.id   e3a9cca097f5efd9598bc06e7d062a66
#
_cell.length_a   1.000
_cell.length_b   1.000
_cell.length_c   1.000
_cell.angle_alpha   90.00
_cell.angle_beta   90.00
_cell.angle_gamma   90.00
#
_symmetry.space_group_name_H-M   'P 1'
#
loop_
_entity.id
_entity.type
_entity.pdbx_description
1 polymer ?
#
loop_
_entity_poly.entity_id
_entity_poly.type
_entity_poly.pdbx_seq_one_letter_code
_entity_poly.pdbx_strand_id
1 'polypeptide(L)'
;YKRPASFQLGTLAVKSVLQKQGIKFGNSILADGSGLSRHNLVAPKTMLSVLEYIAKNEDTLHLMETFPIAGVDGTISGRDGLINPPLVKNVIAKTGSLKGVYNLAGFMTNARGEKVAFVQFINGYSTGDLESKTKRAPLVQFESTLYNDLYKD
;
A
#
# COMPACT_ATOMS: atom_id res chain seq x y z
N TYR A 1 -28.05 -9.33 -13.14
CA TYR A 1 -27.20 -10.50 -13.37
C TYR A 1 -27.71 -11.66 -12.53
N LYS A 2 -28.24 -12.73 -13.17
CA LYS A 2 -28.76 -13.94 -12.51
C LYS A 2 -27.66 -14.99 -12.20
N ARG A 3 -26.39 -14.57 -12.03
CA ARG A 3 -25.32 -15.49 -11.66
C ARG A 3 -25.02 -15.35 -10.18
N PRO A 4 -24.80 -16.44 -9.44
CA PRO A 4 -24.41 -16.37 -8.04
C PRO A 4 -23.07 -15.61 -7.92
N ALA A 5 -22.95 -14.79 -6.86
CA ALA A 5 -21.72 -14.07 -6.57
C ALA A 5 -20.57 -15.06 -6.29
N SER A 6 -19.38 -14.75 -6.79
CA SER A 6 -18.15 -15.50 -6.50
C SER A 6 -16.96 -14.56 -6.42
N PHE A 7 -15.90 -14.98 -5.74
CA PHE A 7 -14.62 -14.25 -5.70
C PHE A 7 -14.11 -13.95 -7.11
N GLN A 8 -14.17 -14.94 -7.99
CA GLN A 8 -13.71 -14.80 -9.38
C GLN A 8 -14.51 -13.73 -10.14
N LEU A 9 -15.83 -13.71 -10.03
CA LEU A 9 -16.64 -12.69 -10.69
C LEU A 9 -16.38 -11.30 -10.11
N GLY A 10 -16.19 -11.19 -8.79
CA GLY A 10 -15.84 -9.93 -8.14
C GLY A 10 -14.49 -9.39 -8.60
N THR A 11 -13.45 -10.21 -8.61
CA THR A 11 -12.11 -9.79 -9.05
C THR A 11 -12.06 -9.46 -10.55
N LEU A 12 -12.80 -10.17 -11.39
CA LEU A 12 -12.96 -9.84 -12.81
C LEU A 12 -13.66 -8.50 -13.01
N ALA A 13 -14.69 -8.20 -12.20
CA ALA A 13 -15.38 -6.92 -12.26
C ALA A 13 -14.45 -5.76 -11.90
N VAL A 14 -13.70 -5.88 -10.78
CA VAL A 14 -12.70 -4.89 -10.36
C VAL A 14 -11.66 -4.67 -11.46
N LYS A 15 -11.09 -5.76 -11.97
CA LYS A 15 -10.10 -5.71 -13.06
C LYS A 15 -10.65 -5.00 -14.29
N SER A 16 -11.87 -5.33 -14.71
CA SER A 16 -12.54 -4.72 -15.87
C SER A 16 -12.75 -3.22 -15.67
N VAL A 17 -13.20 -2.78 -14.50
CA VAL A 17 -13.40 -1.35 -14.19
C VAL A 17 -12.06 -0.60 -14.28
N LEU A 18 -11.03 -1.10 -13.63
CA LEU A 18 -9.71 -0.45 -13.61
C LEU A 18 -9.05 -0.44 -15.00
N GLN A 19 -9.22 -1.51 -15.79
CA GLN A 19 -8.73 -1.54 -17.17
C GLN A 19 -9.39 -0.49 -18.07
N LYS A 20 -10.67 -0.21 -17.88
CA LYS A 20 -11.38 0.87 -18.59
C LYS A 20 -10.81 2.25 -18.25
N GLN A 21 -10.18 2.39 -17.09
CA GLN A 21 -9.47 3.60 -16.67
C GLN A 21 -8.00 3.63 -17.12
N GLY A 22 -7.59 2.70 -18.00
CA GLY A 22 -6.24 2.65 -18.57
C GLY A 22 -5.21 1.91 -17.70
N ILE A 23 -5.60 1.33 -16.57
CA ILE A 23 -4.68 0.59 -15.69
C ILE A 23 -4.33 -0.76 -16.30
N LYS A 24 -3.04 -0.98 -16.57
CA LYS A 24 -2.52 -2.21 -17.16
C LYS A 24 -2.14 -3.20 -16.06
N PHE A 25 -2.80 -4.34 -16.03
CA PHE A 25 -2.55 -5.39 -15.04
C PHE A 25 -1.35 -6.30 -15.41
N GLY A 26 -0.95 -6.37 -16.68
CA GLY A 26 0.10 -7.29 -17.11
C GLY A 26 -0.22 -8.73 -16.66
N ASN A 27 0.74 -9.35 -16.00
CA ASN A 27 0.62 -10.71 -15.43
C ASN A 27 0.06 -10.72 -14.01
N SER A 28 -0.53 -9.61 -13.53
CA SER A 28 -1.11 -9.55 -12.18
C SER A 28 -2.31 -10.48 -12.05
N ILE A 29 -2.36 -11.18 -10.90
CA ILE A 29 -3.45 -12.08 -10.51
C ILE A 29 -4.17 -11.49 -9.32
N LEU A 30 -5.48 -11.34 -9.44
CA LEU A 30 -6.38 -11.00 -8.33
C LEU A 30 -7.21 -12.25 -8.03
N ALA A 31 -6.86 -12.95 -6.96
CA ALA A 31 -7.53 -14.18 -6.55
C ALA A 31 -8.73 -13.91 -5.65
N ASP A 32 -8.66 -12.86 -4.81
CA ASP A 32 -9.75 -12.40 -3.96
C ASP A 32 -9.76 -10.88 -3.82
N GLY A 33 -10.81 -10.35 -3.21
CA GLY A 33 -10.94 -8.93 -2.88
C GLY A 33 -10.54 -8.60 -1.44
N SER A 34 -10.35 -9.58 -0.57
CA SER A 34 -9.98 -9.38 0.83
C SER A 34 -8.47 -9.12 1.03
N GLY A 35 -7.65 -9.51 0.05
CA GLY A 35 -6.19 -9.44 0.12
C GLY A 35 -5.54 -10.53 0.98
N LEU A 36 -6.31 -11.53 1.45
CA LEU A 36 -5.79 -12.62 2.28
C LEU A 36 -5.18 -13.77 1.47
N SER A 37 -5.58 -13.90 0.21
CA SER A 37 -5.04 -14.95 -0.65
C SER A 37 -3.59 -14.68 -1.02
N ARG A 38 -2.71 -15.67 -0.75
CA ARG A 38 -1.32 -15.65 -1.22
C ARG A 38 -1.19 -15.78 -2.75
N HIS A 39 -2.27 -16.10 -3.43
CA HIS A 39 -2.35 -16.14 -4.90
C HIS A 39 -2.60 -14.77 -5.53
N ASN A 40 -2.83 -13.72 -4.74
CA ASN A 40 -2.80 -12.35 -5.24
C ASN A 40 -1.36 -11.99 -5.62
N LEU A 41 -1.13 -11.73 -6.89
CA LEU A 41 0.18 -11.34 -7.42
C LEU A 41 0.02 -10.04 -8.20
N VAL A 42 0.51 -8.95 -7.63
CA VAL A 42 0.40 -7.61 -8.22
C VAL A 42 1.79 -6.98 -8.29
N ALA A 43 2.15 -6.44 -9.44
CA ALA A 43 3.39 -5.70 -9.58
C ALA A 43 3.29 -4.32 -8.89
N PRO A 44 4.38 -3.81 -8.26
CA PRO A 44 4.39 -2.47 -7.69
C PRO A 44 3.95 -1.39 -8.68
N LYS A 45 4.37 -1.50 -9.95
CA LYS A 45 3.97 -0.58 -11.02
C LYS A 45 2.45 -0.57 -11.26
N THR A 46 1.79 -1.73 -11.19
CA THR A 46 0.33 -1.81 -11.31
C THR A 46 -0.35 -1.09 -10.14
N MET A 47 0.13 -1.29 -8.92
CA MET A 47 -0.39 -0.60 -7.73
C MET A 47 -0.13 0.91 -7.82
N LEU A 48 1.04 1.33 -8.27
CA LEU A 48 1.35 2.75 -8.48
C LEU A 48 0.37 3.40 -9.47
N SER A 49 0.05 2.72 -10.57
CA SER A 49 -0.94 3.22 -11.54
C SER A 49 -2.34 3.38 -10.94
N VAL A 50 -2.71 2.53 -9.96
CA VAL A 50 -3.96 2.71 -9.20
C VAL A 50 -3.90 3.96 -8.32
N LEU A 51 -2.80 4.18 -7.61
CA LEU A 51 -2.61 5.38 -6.80
C LEU A 51 -2.62 6.66 -7.65
N GLU A 52 -1.94 6.66 -8.80
CA GLU A 52 -1.97 7.78 -9.75
C GLU A 52 -3.39 8.06 -10.24
N TYR A 53 -4.18 7.02 -10.51
CA TYR A 53 -5.60 7.18 -10.88
C TYR A 53 -6.40 7.79 -9.74
N ILE A 54 -6.21 7.35 -8.50
CA ILE A 54 -6.85 7.93 -7.31
C ILE A 54 -6.48 9.41 -7.20
N ALA A 55 -5.19 9.75 -7.28
CA ALA A 55 -4.72 11.13 -7.17
C ALA A 55 -5.33 12.06 -8.22
N LYS A 56 -5.43 11.59 -9.47
CA LYS A 56 -6.03 12.36 -10.58
C LYS A 56 -7.53 12.59 -10.45
N ASN A 57 -8.23 11.75 -9.70
CA ASN A 57 -9.68 11.77 -9.58
C ASN A 57 -10.14 12.02 -8.14
N GLU A 58 -9.27 12.54 -7.27
CA GLU A 58 -9.56 12.70 -5.85
C GLU A 58 -10.77 13.58 -5.59
N ASP A 59 -10.95 14.67 -6.34
CA ASP A 59 -12.11 15.57 -6.24
C ASP A 59 -13.47 14.86 -6.44
N THR A 60 -13.46 13.68 -7.08
CA THR A 60 -14.65 12.88 -7.32
C THR A 60 -14.71 11.63 -6.45
N LEU A 61 -13.54 11.01 -6.19
CA LEU A 61 -13.47 9.73 -5.51
C LEU A 61 -13.41 9.87 -3.99
N HIS A 62 -12.81 10.95 -3.47
CA HIS A 62 -12.59 11.17 -2.04
C HIS A 62 -11.94 9.97 -1.33
N LEU A 63 -11.05 9.24 -2.04
CA LEU A 63 -10.45 8.02 -1.54
C LEU A 63 -9.22 8.27 -0.65
N MET A 64 -8.48 9.35 -0.87
CA MET A 64 -7.31 9.64 -0.03
C MET A 64 -7.69 9.88 1.43
N GLU A 65 -8.86 10.45 1.68
CA GLU A 65 -9.41 10.68 3.03
C GLU A 65 -9.66 9.37 3.80
N THR A 66 -9.79 8.25 3.08
CA THR A 66 -10.02 6.93 3.68
C THR A 66 -8.73 6.19 4.05
N PHE A 67 -7.56 6.72 3.63
CA PHE A 67 -6.29 6.10 3.98
C PHE A 67 -5.92 6.42 5.42
N PRO A 68 -5.42 5.43 6.19
CA PRO A 68 -4.82 5.66 7.50
C PRO A 68 -3.71 6.69 7.46
N ILE A 69 -3.60 7.49 8.53
CA ILE A 69 -2.61 8.57 8.67
C ILE A 69 -1.52 8.14 9.68
N ALA A 70 -0.26 8.23 9.29
CA ALA A 70 0.87 7.87 10.14
C ALA A 70 0.87 8.65 11.46
N GLY A 71 0.94 7.93 12.58
CA GLY A 71 0.92 8.50 13.92
C GLY A 71 -0.44 9.03 14.39
N VAL A 72 -1.52 8.84 13.61
CA VAL A 72 -2.86 9.35 13.93
C VAL A 72 -3.86 8.21 14.07
N ASP A 73 -4.10 7.45 13.01
CA ASP A 73 -5.16 6.45 13.01
C ASP A 73 -4.81 5.17 12.23
N GLY A 74 -5.71 4.20 12.31
CA GLY A 74 -5.68 2.96 11.56
C GLY A 74 -4.41 2.14 11.76
N THR A 75 -4.04 1.37 10.73
CA THR A 75 -2.96 0.37 10.80
C THR A 75 -1.54 0.95 10.79
N ILE A 76 -1.39 2.25 10.58
CA ILE A 76 -0.09 2.94 10.60
C ILE A 76 0.04 3.97 11.74
N SER A 77 -0.94 4.04 12.64
CA SER A 77 -0.86 4.93 13.81
C SER A 77 0.31 4.62 14.74
N GLY A 78 0.71 3.36 14.83
CA GLY A 78 1.85 2.87 15.62
C GLY A 78 2.94 2.21 14.78
N ARG A 79 3.10 2.53 13.49
CA ARG A 79 4.15 1.95 12.64
C ARG A 79 5.48 2.66 12.88
N ASP A 80 6.35 2.06 13.67
CA ASP A 80 7.60 2.65 14.20
C ASP A 80 8.47 3.38 13.16
N GLY A 81 8.50 2.92 11.91
CA GLY A 81 9.24 3.56 10.81
C GLY A 81 8.63 4.87 10.32
N LEU A 82 7.39 5.22 10.71
CA LEU A 82 6.62 6.34 10.16
C LEU A 82 6.11 7.34 11.21
N ILE A 83 6.19 7.02 12.50
CA ILE A 83 5.56 7.83 13.57
C ILE A 83 6.43 8.98 14.08
N ASN A 84 7.64 9.10 13.57
CA ASN A 84 8.54 10.18 13.96
C ASN A 84 8.55 11.30 12.91
N PRO A 85 8.77 12.56 13.34
CA PRO A 85 9.00 13.65 12.38
C PRO A 85 10.19 13.33 11.46
N PRO A 86 10.10 13.71 10.15
CA PRO A 86 9.02 14.49 9.52
C PRO A 86 7.85 13.66 8.99
N LEU A 87 7.87 12.33 9.13
CA LEU A 87 6.93 11.40 8.47
C LEU A 87 5.53 11.38 9.11
N VAL A 88 5.47 11.56 10.43
CA VAL A 88 4.20 11.62 11.16
C VAL A 88 3.27 12.67 10.56
N LYS A 89 2.01 12.27 10.31
CA LYS A 89 0.95 13.07 9.65
C LYS A 89 1.19 13.40 8.17
N ASN A 90 2.41 13.22 7.66
CA ASN A 90 2.73 13.48 6.25
C ASN A 90 2.60 12.23 5.35
N VAL A 91 2.40 11.05 5.94
CA VAL A 91 2.18 9.80 5.21
C VAL A 91 0.75 9.32 5.43
N ILE A 92 0.03 9.07 4.34
CA ILE A 92 -1.27 8.41 4.33
C ILE A 92 -1.15 7.13 3.50
N ALA A 93 -1.39 5.96 4.10
CA ALA A 93 -1.12 4.70 3.41
C ALA A 93 -1.91 3.51 3.95
N LYS A 94 -2.14 2.52 3.07
CA LYS A 94 -2.73 1.23 3.40
C LYS A 94 -1.65 0.17 3.51
N THR A 95 -1.67 -0.56 4.61
CA THR A 95 -0.79 -1.71 4.84
C THR A 95 -1.33 -2.98 4.18
N GLY A 96 -0.41 -3.89 3.83
CA GLY A 96 -0.69 -5.28 3.48
C GLY A 96 0.30 -6.19 4.23
N SER A 97 -0.15 -6.91 5.25
CA SER A 97 0.75 -7.71 6.08
C SER A 97 0.26 -9.15 6.20
N LEU A 98 1.13 -10.08 5.86
CA LEU A 98 1.02 -11.52 6.10
C LEU A 98 2.37 -12.03 6.62
N LYS A 99 2.46 -13.29 7.02
CA LYS A 99 3.75 -13.87 7.43
C LYS A 99 4.76 -13.77 6.28
N GLY A 100 5.85 -13.02 6.49
CA GLY A 100 6.89 -12.77 5.50
C GLY A 100 6.52 -11.75 4.42
N VAL A 101 5.40 -11.04 4.56
CA VAL A 101 4.95 -9.99 3.63
C VAL A 101 4.70 -8.71 4.40
N TYR A 102 5.34 -7.62 4.00
CA TYR A 102 5.23 -6.30 4.63
C TYR A 102 5.11 -5.22 3.56
N ASN A 103 3.88 -4.96 3.15
CA ASN A 103 3.57 -4.03 2.08
C ASN A 103 3.01 -2.72 2.63
N LEU A 104 3.29 -1.64 1.91
CA LEU A 104 2.72 -0.33 2.16
C LEU A 104 2.54 0.40 0.82
N ALA A 105 1.39 1.02 0.62
CA ALA A 105 1.10 1.79 -0.57
C ALA A 105 0.22 2.99 -0.23
N GLY A 106 0.56 4.16 -0.74
CA GLY A 106 -0.16 5.38 -0.42
C GLY A 106 0.54 6.64 -0.95
N PHE A 107 0.41 7.70 -0.18
CA PHE A 107 0.91 9.02 -0.53
C PHE A 107 1.70 9.64 0.62
N MET A 108 2.63 10.48 0.27
CA MET A 108 3.41 11.31 1.19
C MET A 108 3.36 12.77 0.73
N THR A 109 3.24 13.69 1.68
CA THR A 109 3.54 15.09 1.43
C THR A 109 5.01 15.32 1.77
N ASN A 110 5.84 15.63 0.76
CA ASN A 110 7.29 15.82 0.92
C ASN A 110 7.64 17.20 1.50
N ALA A 111 8.92 17.47 1.69
CA ALA A 111 9.43 18.74 2.24
C ALA A 111 9.07 19.96 1.38
N ARG A 112 8.79 19.76 0.09
CA ARG A 112 8.35 20.84 -0.83
C ARG A 112 6.84 21.04 -0.83
N GLY A 113 6.10 20.27 -0.01
CA GLY A 113 4.63 20.29 -0.01
C GLY A 113 3.98 19.54 -1.18
N GLU A 114 4.77 18.77 -1.93
CA GLU A 114 4.27 17.99 -3.07
C GLU A 114 3.74 16.63 -2.59
N LYS A 115 2.68 16.17 -3.22
CA LYS A 115 2.11 14.85 -2.93
C LYS A 115 2.77 13.79 -3.83
N VAL A 116 3.50 12.87 -3.21
CA VAL A 116 4.23 11.78 -3.86
C VAL A 116 3.50 10.47 -3.61
N ALA A 117 3.14 9.73 -4.67
CA ALA A 117 2.63 8.38 -4.56
C ALA A 117 3.79 7.39 -4.40
N PHE A 118 3.63 6.40 -3.51
CA PHE A 118 4.64 5.36 -3.31
C PHE A 118 4.05 3.97 -3.13
N VAL A 119 4.84 2.96 -3.50
CA VAL A 119 4.52 1.54 -3.29
C VAL A 119 5.74 0.81 -2.79
N GLN A 120 5.63 0.19 -1.62
CA GLN A 120 6.61 -0.71 -1.04
C GLN A 120 6.03 -2.11 -0.98
N PHE A 121 6.67 -3.08 -1.65
CA PHE A 121 6.33 -4.50 -1.52
C PHE A 121 7.56 -5.27 -1.05
N ILE A 122 7.50 -5.79 0.18
CA ILE A 122 8.52 -6.64 0.77
C ILE A 122 7.93 -8.03 0.94
N ASN A 123 8.51 -9.01 0.24
CA ASN A 123 8.06 -10.40 0.26
C ASN A 123 9.22 -11.33 0.64
N GLY A 124 8.89 -12.43 1.31
CA GLY A 124 9.89 -13.40 1.76
C GLY A 124 10.75 -12.90 2.93
N TYR A 125 10.35 -11.84 3.62
CA TYR A 125 11.09 -11.33 4.77
C TYR A 125 11.06 -12.33 5.93
N SER A 126 12.24 -12.72 6.40
CA SER A 126 12.41 -13.58 7.56
C SER A 126 13.67 -13.19 8.33
N THR A 127 13.58 -13.22 9.64
CA THR A 127 14.70 -12.97 10.56
C THR A 127 15.08 -14.23 11.38
N GLY A 128 14.63 -15.39 10.92
CA GLY A 128 14.88 -16.66 11.63
C GLY A 128 14.20 -16.70 13.00
N ASP A 129 14.92 -17.19 14.01
CA ASP A 129 14.41 -17.42 15.36
C ASP A 129 14.59 -16.26 16.34
N LEU A 130 14.91 -15.06 15.83
CA LEU A 130 15.03 -13.87 16.67
C LEU A 130 13.71 -13.52 17.36
N GLU A 131 13.79 -12.93 18.54
CA GLU A 131 12.63 -12.44 19.28
C GLU A 131 11.83 -11.36 18.52
N SER A 132 10.54 -11.29 18.79
CA SER A 132 9.58 -10.49 18.02
C SER A 132 9.98 -9.02 17.83
N LYS A 133 10.50 -8.37 18.86
CA LYS A 133 10.95 -6.96 18.79
C LYS A 133 12.20 -6.80 17.92
N THR A 134 13.16 -7.70 18.07
CA THR A 134 14.41 -7.72 17.30
C THR A 134 14.18 -8.08 15.83
N LYS A 135 13.16 -8.91 15.54
CA LYS A 135 12.77 -9.31 14.16
C LYS A 135 12.34 -8.11 13.31
N ARG A 136 11.72 -7.10 13.91
CA ARG A 136 11.21 -5.93 13.19
C ARG A 136 12.22 -4.79 13.07
N ALA A 137 13.27 -4.79 13.87
CA ALA A 137 14.23 -3.69 13.88
C ALA A 137 14.86 -3.39 12.50
N PRO A 138 15.30 -4.38 11.70
CA PRO A 138 15.82 -4.10 10.35
C PRO A 138 14.77 -3.52 9.41
N LEU A 139 13.52 -3.98 9.48
CA LEU A 139 12.42 -3.45 8.67
C LEU A 139 12.09 -2.01 9.05
N VAL A 140 12.00 -1.72 10.35
CA VAL A 140 11.76 -0.36 10.88
C VAL A 140 12.87 0.60 10.43
N GLN A 141 14.12 0.19 10.55
CA GLN A 141 15.26 0.98 10.11
C GLN A 141 15.23 1.24 8.60
N PHE A 142 14.96 0.21 7.79
CA PHE A 142 14.82 0.33 6.34
C PHE A 142 13.70 1.33 5.98
N GLU A 143 12.52 1.19 6.56
CA GLU A 143 11.40 2.08 6.30
C GLU A 143 11.69 3.51 6.73
N SER A 144 12.23 3.70 7.92
CA SER A 144 12.60 5.02 8.41
C SER A 144 13.60 5.72 7.49
N THR A 145 14.64 5.02 7.04
CA THR A 145 15.61 5.58 6.09
C THR A 145 14.97 5.92 4.76
N LEU A 146 14.28 4.95 4.14
CA LEU A 146 13.66 5.11 2.83
C LEU A 146 12.67 6.30 2.80
N TYR A 147 11.78 6.36 3.77
CA TYR A 147 10.74 7.40 3.78
C TYR A 147 11.26 8.77 4.19
N ASN A 148 12.31 8.84 5.03
CA ASN A 148 12.97 10.11 5.30
C ASN A 148 13.71 10.66 4.07
N ASP A 149 14.30 9.79 3.27
CA ASP A 149 14.97 10.22 2.02
C ASP A 149 13.91 10.65 0.99
N LEU A 150 12.85 9.87 0.81
CA LEU A 150 11.73 10.25 -0.06
C LEU A 150 11.04 11.56 0.37
N TYR A 151 11.05 11.89 1.67
CA TYR A 151 10.50 13.15 2.17
C TYR A 151 11.36 14.35 1.77
N LYS A 152 12.68 14.19 1.68
CA LYS A 152 13.62 15.28 1.33
C LYS A 152 13.63 15.60 -0.16
N ASP A 153 13.29 14.60 -1.01
CA ASP A 153 13.23 14.75 -2.47
C ASP A 153 12.06 15.66 -2.89
#